data_6d105c0515e8aa9710551713af9a49da
#
_entry.id   6d105c0515e8aa9710551713af9a49da
#
_cell.length_a   1.000
_cell.length_b   1.000
_cell.length_c   1.000
_cell.angle_alpha   90.00
_cell.angle_beta   90.00
_cell.angle_gamma   90.00
#
_symmetry.space_group_name_H-M   'P 1'
#
loop_
_entity.id
_entity.type
_entity.pdbx_description
1 polymer ?
#
loop_
_entity_poly.entity_id
_entity_poly.type
_entity_poly.pdbx_seq_one_letter_code
_entity_poly.pdbx_strand_id
1 'polypeptide(L)'
;MSTPAQVRVRFSPSPTGTPHVGLIRTALFNWAYARHTGGTMVFRIEDTDAARDSEESYNAILDALRWLGLNWDEGPEVGGPYEPYRQSQRSRIYRDVLDQLLASGEAYEAYSTAEDS
;
A
#
# COMPACT_ATOMS: atom_id res chain seq x y z
N MET A 1 -15.87 -28.86 10.56
CA MET A 1 -15.81 -27.41 10.81
C MET A 1 -14.88 -26.75 9.83
N SER A 2 -15.34 -25.69 9.20
CA SER A 2 -14.47 -24.93 8.31
C SER A 2 -13.46 -24.12 9.12
N THR A 3 -12.24 -24.02 8.61
CA THR A 3 -11.22 -23.13 9.19
C THR A 3 -11.63 -21.68 8.92
N PRO A 4 -11.61 -20.81 9.93
CA PRO A 4 -11.88 -19.39 9.71
C PRO A 4 -10.92 -18.81 8.65
N ALA A 5 -11.42 -17.93 7.82
CA ALA A 5 -10.57 -17.21 6.87
C ALA A 5 -9.50 -16.42 7.62
N GLN A 6 -8.27 -16.49 7.16
CA GLN A 6 -7.18 -15.72 7.75
C GLN A 6 -7.41 -14.23 7.52
N VAL A 7 -7.28 -13.45 8.58
CA VAL A 7 -7.38 -12.00 8.51
C VAL A 7 -6.13 -11.42 7.85
N ARG A 8 -6.33 -10.58 6.85
CA ARG A 8 -5.27 -9.80 6.23
C ARG A 8 -5.69 -8.34 6.25
N VAL A 9 -4.88 -7.50 6.84
CA VAL A 9 -5.11 -6.06 6.91
C VAL A 9 -4.05 -5.32 6.11
N ARG A 10 -4.37 -4.13 5.66
CA ARG A 10 -3.44 -3.32 4.87
C ARG A 10 -3.38 -1.90 5.41
N PHE A 11 -2.18 -1.43 5.64
CA PHE A 11 -1.86 -0.03 5.88
C PHE A 11 -1.14 0.50 4.64
N SER A 12 -1.73 1.51 3.98
CA SER A 12 -1.24 1.96 2.67
C SER A 12 -1.11 3.49 2.60
N PRO A 13 -0.12 4.06 3.30
CA PRO A 13 0.08 5.51 3.32
C PRO A 13 0.75 6.02 2.04
N SER A 14 0.51 7.30 1.74
CA SER A 14 1.30 8.04 0.76
C SER A 14 2.44 8.75 1.49
N PRO A 15 3.70 8.67 1.01
CA PRO A 15 4.86 9.26 1.70
C PRO A 15 4.97 10.75 1.39
N THR A 16 3.99 11.54 1.86
CA THR A 16 3.92 12.98 1.66
C THR A 16 4.09 13.71 2.99
N GLY A 17 5.12 14.54 3.09
CA GLY A 17 5.39 15.32 4.29
C GLY A 17 5.76 14.48 5.52
N THR A 18 5.59 15.08 6.70
CA THR A 18 5.87 14.42 7.96
C THR A 18 4.69 13.56 8.39
N PRO A 19 4.91 12.33 8.89
CA PRO A 19 3.83 11.52 9.44
C PRO A 19 3.09 12.25 10.56
N HIS A 20 1.78 12.18 10.54
CA HIS A 20 0.94 12.79 11.58
C HIS A 20 0.18 11.72 12.37
N VAL A 21 -0.42 12.12 13.48
CA VAL A 21 -1.09 11.20 14.41
C VAL A 21 -2.22 10.41 13.76
N GLY A 22 -2.93 10.98 12.79
CA GLY A 22 -4.00 10.28 12.08
C GLY A 22 -3.50 9.08 11.28
N LEU A 23 -2.35 9.23 10.62
CA LEU A 23 -1.70 8.14 9.89
C LEU A 23 -1.26 7.05 10.85
N ILE A 24 -0.65 7.41 11.96
CA ILE A 24 -0.21 6.46 12.99
C ILE A 24 -1.40 5.74 13.63
N ARG A 25 -2.50 6.45 13.86
CA ARG A 25 -3.74 5.85 14.38
C ARG A 25 -4.25 4.76 13.44
N THR A 26 -4.26 5.00 12.14
CA THR A 26 -4.67 4.02 11.13
C THR A 26 -3.76 2.79 11.17
N ALA A 27 -2.45 2.99 11.24
CA ALA A 27 -1.49 1.91 11.35
C ALA A 27 -1.73 1.09 12.62
N LEU A 28 -1.97 1.76 13.75
CA LEU A 28 -2.20 1.10 15.04
C LEU A 28 -3.45 0.22 15.02
N PHE A 29 -4.56 0.70 14.45
CA PHE A 29 -5.78 -0.11 14.36
C PHE A 29 -5.58 -1.35 13.50
N ASN A 30 -4.92 -1.22 12.36
CA ASN A 30 -4.60 -2.37 11.51
C ASN A 30 -3.70 -3.36 12.24
N TRP A 31 -2.65 -2.86 12.88
CA TRP A 31 -1.71 -3.69 13.63
C TRP A 31 -2.40 -4.43 14.77
N ALA A 32 -3.18 -3.73 15.59
CA ALA A 32 -3.87 -4.31 16.72
C ALA A 32 -4.84 -5.42 16.30
N TYR A 33 -5.61 -5.17 15.25
CA TYR A 33 -6.55 -6.17 14.73
C TYR A 33 -5.82 -7.39 14.19
N ALA A 34 -4.75 -7.19 13.42
CA ALA A 34 -3.94 -8.29 12.90
C ALA A 34 -3.35 -9.14 14.05
N ARG A 35 -2.79 -8.48 15.05
CA ARG A 35 -2.18 -9.21 16.18
C ARG A 35 -3.22 -9.91 17.04
N HIS A 36 -4.37 -9.28 17.27
CA HIS A 36 -5.46 -9.89 18.04
C HIS A 36 -6.02 -11.15 17.36
N THR A 37 -6.13 -11.14 16.04
CA THR A 37 -6.72 -12.26 15.28
C THR A 37 -5.70 -13.30 14.82
N GLY A 38 -4.40 -13.07 15.06
CA GLY A 38 -3.34 -13.91 14.49
C GLY A 38 -3.22 -13.77 12.98
N GLY A 39 -3.68 -12.65 12.43
CA GLY A 39 -3.67 -12.38 11.00
C GLY A 39 -2.37 -11.77 10.52
N THR A 40 -2.39 -11.29 9.29
CA THR A 40 -1.23 -10.71 8.60
C THR A 40 -1.42 -9.22 8.41
N MET A 41 -0.40 -8.44 8.77
CA MET A 41 -0.37 -7.01 8.47
C MET A 41 0.50 -6.75 7.24
N VAL A 42 -0.11 -6.17 6.21
CA VAL A 42 0.56 -5.77 4.99
C VAL A 42 0.79 -4.26 5.03
N PHE A 43 2.03 -3.85 4.82
CA PHE A 43 2.39 -2.45 4.70
C PHE A 43 2.72 -2.16 3.23
N ARG A 44 1.97 -1.25 2.62
CA ARG A 44 2.15 -0.89 1.22
C ARG A 44 2.30 0.63 1.10
N ILE A 45 3.31 1.07 0.37
CA ILE A 45 3.55 2.49 0.12
C ILE A 45 2.87 2.91 -1.18
N GLU A 46 1.99 3.88 -1.10
CA GLU A 46 1.30 4.43 -2.28
C GLU A 46 1.98 5.72 -2.73
N ASP A 47 3.10 5.59 -3.42
CA ASP A 47 4.01 6.65 -3.84
C ASP A 47 3.87 7.00 -5.32
N THR A 48 2.65 7.33 -5.74
CA THR A 48 2.38 7.68 -7.14
C THR A 48 2.33 9.19 -7.41
N ASP A 49 2.40 10.01 -6.37
CA ASP A 49 2.43 11.46 -6.49
C ASP A 49 3.88 11.96 -6.43
N ALA A 50 4.58 11.91 -7.57
CA ALA A 50 5.99 12.25 -7.64
C ALA A 50 6.31 13.69 -7.20
N ALA A 51 5.32 14.60 -7.26
CA ALA A 51 5.51 15.99 -6.85
C ALA A 51 5.53 16.17 -5.33
N ARG A 52 4.80 15.32 -4.59
CA ARG A 52 4.67 15.42 -3.12
C ARG A 52 5.35 14.30 -2.36
N ASP A 53 5.61 13.17 -3.02
CA ASP A 53 6.25 12.01 -2.39
C ASP A 53 7.75 12.23 -2.29
N SER A 54 8.37 11.74 -1.22
CA SER A 54 9.82 11.81 -1.03
C SER A 54 10.35 10.60 -0.29
N GLU A 55 11.64 10.29 -0.50
CA GLU A 55 12.33 9.24 0.25
C GLU A 55 12.45 9.62 1.73
N GLU A 56 12.58 10.90 2.04
CA GLU A 56 12.62 11.38 3.42
C GLU A 56 11.32 11.05 4.14
N SER A 57 10.17 11.34 3.51
CA SER A 57 8.86 11.01 4.08
C SER A 57 8.66 9.51 4.20
N TYR A 58 9.10 8.74 3.20
CA TYR A 58 9.07 7.28 3.25
C TYR A 58 9.83 6.75 4.46
N ASN A 59 11.07 7.18 4.64
CA ASN A 59 11.89 6.74 5.76
C ASN A 59 11.29 7.18 7.10
N ALA A 60 10.71 8.36 7.16
CA ALA A 60 10.05 8.86 8.38
C ALA A 60 8.87 7.98 8.81
N ILE A 61 8.10 7.47 7.85
CA ILE A 61 7.00 6.53 8.15
C ILE A 61 7.56 5.23 8.72
N LEU A 62 8.58 4.66 8.10
CA LEU A 62 9.20 3.43 8.58
C LEU A 62 9.75 3.60 9.99
N ASP A 63 10.47 4.69 10.23
CA ASP A 63 11.06 4.98 11.52
C ASP A 63 10.00 5.17 12.62
N ALA A 64 8.90 5.85 12.30
CA ALA A 64 7.80 6.04 13.24
C ALA A 64 7.17 4.71 13.64
N LEU A 65 6.90 3.82 12.68
CA LEU A 65 6.32 2.51 12.96
C LEU A 65 7.27 1.66 13.80
N ARG A 66 8.57 1.68 13.49
CA ARG A 66 9.58 0.96 14.26
C ARG A 66 9.69 1.49 15.69
N TRP A 67 9.72 2.80 15.84
CA TRP A 67 9.80 3.43 17.16
C TRP A 67 8.61 3.05 18.04
N LEU A 68 7.42 2.91 17.45
CA LEU A 68 6.21 2.51 18.15
C LEU A 68 6.08 0.99 18.31
N GLY A 69 6.95 0.20 17.70
CA GLY A 69 6.87 -1.25 17.73
C GLY A 69 5.76 -1.85 16.87
N LEU A 70 5.27 -1.11 15.89
CA LEU A 70 4.22 -1.58 14.97
C LEU A 70 4.86 -2.31 13.79
N ASN A 71 5.32 -3.53 14.01
CA ASN A 71 5.95 -4.35 12.99
C ASN A 71 4.92 -4.88 11.98
N TRP A 72 5.38 -5.09 10.75
CA TRP A 72 4.53 -5.61 9.67
C TRP A 72 5.09 -6.92 9.14
N ASP A 73 4.20 -7.75 8.58
CA ASP A 73 4.55 -9.09 8.13
C ASP A 73 4.93 -9.13 6.64
N GLU A 74 4.33 -8.27 5.84
CA GLU A 74 4.63 -8.10 4.42
C GLU A 74 4.75 -6.61 4.14
N GLY A 75 5.72 -6.24 3.33
CA GLY A 75 5.91 -4.84 2.97
C GLY A 75 7.36 -4.48 2.68
N PRO A 76 7.67 -3.18 2.67
CA PRO A 76 9.03 -2.72 2.47
C PRO A 76 9.98 -3.35 3.48
N GLU A 77 11.18 -3.67 3.03
CA GLU A 77 12.29 -4.24 3.80
C GLU A 77 12.10 -5.69 4.25
N VAL A 78 10.87 -6.13 4.54
CA VAL A 78 10.62 -7.52 4.92
C VAL A 78 10.18 -8.38 3.72
N GLY A 79 9.69 -7.75 2.66
CA GLY A 79 9.24 -8.46 1.47
C GLY A 79 7.92 -9.19 1.66
N GLY A 80 7.66 -10.15 0.81
CA GLY A 80 6.47 -10.98 0.84
C GLY A 80 6.09 -11.52 -0.53
N PRO A 81 5.00 -12.30 -0.62
CA PRO A 81 4.63 -12.99 -1.86
C PRO A 81 4.07 -12.08 -2.97
N TYR A 82 3.72 -10.84 -2.65
CA TYR A 82 3.08 -9.92 -3.60
C TYR A 82 3.91 -8.66 -3.87
N GLU A 83 5.24 -8.81 -3.86
CA GLU A 83 6.16 -7.72 -4.16
C GLU A 83 5.98 -7.17 -5.59
N PRO A 84 6.38 -5.93 -5.84
CA PRO A 84 6.87 -4.92 -4.90
C PRO A 84 5.75 -4.28 -4.08
N TYR A 85 6.09 -3.79 -2.87
CA TYR A 85 5.13 -3.14 -1.96
C TYR A 85 5.17 -1.62 -2.04
N ARG A 86 5.93 -1.05 -2.96
CA ARG A 86 5.87 0.36 -3.33
C ARG A 86 5.11 0.46 -4.65
N GLN A 87 4.01 1.21 -4.66
CA GLN A 87 3.13 1.27 -5.83
C GLN A 87 3.86 1.77 -7.08
N SER A 88 4.79 2.72 -6.94
CA SER A 88 5.58 3.25 -8.05
C SER A 88 6.43 2.18 -8.77
N GLN A 89 6.71 1.07 -8.09
CA GLN A 89 7.51 -0.02 -8.65
C GLN A 89 6.66 -1.13 -9.29
N ARG A 90 5.34 -0.95 -9.36
CA ARG A 90 4.40 -1.96 -9.86
C ARG A 90 3.90 -1.69 -11.29
N SER A 91 4.49 -0.75 -11.98
CA SER A 91 4.02 -0.32 -13.30
C SER A 91 3.94 -1.46 -14.32
N ARG A 92 4.89 -2.39 -14.28
CA ARG A 92 4.89 -3.55 -15.19
C ARG A 92 3.69 -4.45 -14.92
N ILE A 93 3.38 -4.71 -13.66
CA ILE A 93 2.23 -5.53 -13.26
C ILE A 93 0.93 -4.87 -13.75
N TYR A 94 0.81 -3.56 -13.54
CA TYR A 94 -0.37 -2.82 -13.97
C TYR A 94 -0.51 -2.80 -15.49
N ARG A 95 0.60 -2.67 -16.20
CA ARG A 95 0.59 -2.71 -17.67
C ARG A 95 0.10 -4.07 -18.18
N ASP A 96 0.59 -5.15 -17.61
CA ASP A 96 0.17 -6.50 -18.01
C ASP A 96 -1.33 -6.73 -17.79
N VAL A 97 -1.86 -6.28 -16.64
CA VAL A 97 -3.29 -6.36 -16.35
C VAL A 97 -4.10 -5.48 -17.29
N LEU A 98 -3.63 -4.26 -17.55
CA LEU A 98 -4.29 -3.35 -18.48
C LEU A 98 -4.38 -3.94 -19.89
N ASP A 99 -3.30 -4.55 -20.37
CA ASP A 99 -3.28 -5.19 -21.68
C ASP A 99 -4.30 -6.32 -21.76
N GLN A 100 -4.47 -7.09 -20.69
CA GLN A 100 -5.49 -8.14 -20.62
C GLN A 100 -6.91 -7.56 -20.66
N LEU A 101 -7.15 -6.48 -19.95
CA LEU A 101 -8.46 -5.81 -19.91
C LEU A 101 -8.82 -5.20 -21.25
N LEU A 102 -7.86 -4.59 -21.95
CA LEU A 102 -8.06 -4.05 -23.30
C LEU A 102 -8.36 -5.18 -24.29
N ALA A 103 -7.61 -6.29 -24.21
CA ALA A 103 -7.80 -7.41 -25.09
C ALA A 103 -9.17 -8.10 -24.90
N SER A 104 -9.66 -8.17 -23.66
CA SER A 104 -10.98 -8.75 -23.35
C SER A 104 -12.16 -7.81 -23.62
N GLY A 105 -11.89 -6.53 -23.87
CA GLY A 105 -12.93 -5.52 -24.07
C GLY A 105 -13.54 -4.97 -22.78
N GLU A 106 -13.01 -5.35 -21.61
CA GLU A 106 -13.47 -4.84 -20.32
C GLU A 106 -12.97 -3.42 -20.03
N ALA A 107 -11.94 -2.99 -20.74
CA ALA A 107 -11.43 -1.62 -20.70
C ALA A 107 -11.31 -1.07 -22.11
N TYR A 108 -11.38 0.24 -22.26
CA TYR A 108 -11.22 0.92 -23.53
C TYR A 108 -10.47 2.23 -23.34
N GLU A 109 -9.83 2.70 -24.39
CA GLU A 109 -9.12 3.98 -24.36
C GLU A 109 -10.10 5.14 -24.43
N ALA A 110 -9.94 6.11 -23.54
CA ALA A 110 -10.70 7.35 -23.53
C ALA A 110 -9.74 8.53 -23.43
N TYR A 111 -10.08 9.61 -24.10
CA TYR A 111 -9.24 10.80 -24.15
C TYR A 111 -10.04 11.99 -23.64
N SER A 112 -9.45 12.72 -22.69
CA SER A 112 -10.03 13.93 -22.13
C SER A 112 -8.96 15.00 -21.95
N THR A 113 -9.39 16.25 -21.88
CA THR A 113 -8.51 17.38 -21.54
C THR A 113 -8.73 17.79 -20.10
N ALA A 114 -7.87 18.69 -19.58
CA ALA A 114 -8.04 19.22 -18.23
C ALA A 114 -9.38 19.97 -18.07
N GLU A 115 -9.93 20.49 -19.17
CA GLU A 115 -11.21 21.19 -19.17
C GLU A 115 -12.41 20.22 -19.09
N ASP A 116 -12.21 18.97 -19.43
CA ASP A 116 -13.25 17.93 -19.42
C ASP A 116 -13.38 17.23 -18.05
N SER A 117 -12.46 17.49 -17.15
CA SER A 117 -12.39 16.82 -15.85
C SER A 117 -12.93 17.67 -14.70
#